data_e49db91c3caf3b20f5c17db23ab30cc2
#
_entry.id   e49db91c3caf3b20f5c17db23ab30cc2
#
_cell.length_a   1.000
_cell.length_b   1.000
_cell.length_c   1.000
_cell.angle_alpha   90.00
_cell.angle_beta   90.00
_cell.angle_gamma   90.00
#
_symmetry.space_group_name_H-M   'P 1'
#
loop_
_entity.id
_entity.type
_entity.pdbx_description
1 polymer ?
#
loop_
_entity_poly.entity_id
_entity_poly.type
_entity_poly.pdbx_seq_one_letter_code
_entity_poly.pdbx_strand_id
1 'polypeptide(L)'
;AGNYAEAGTAAITYDVEATTQANPAKTKMAKNQNRTSIAIKTEFGDFDVGLASYMSGAIQLSGADAAVAGCNPLTAGIAACSVVPSADVTVSSLALLGRYKLSDEVSIIAGANRYAIGSGDTVTALLGHYAVSGDAIVPTFGAAYELSDIALRVELMMQSKTKVANFKARSMFAGTGVT
;
A
#
# COMPACT_ATOMS: atom_id res chain seq x y z
N ALA A 1 -9.93 -32.77 1.32
CA ALA A 1 -9.51 -31.46 0.80
C ALA A 1 -10.51 -30.41 1.23
N GLY A 2 -10.02 -29.36 1.88
CA GLY A 2 -10.81 -28.20 2.31
C GLY A 2 -10.55 -27.00 1.41
N ASN A 3 -11.60 -26.34 0.98
CA ASN A 3 -11.54 -25.10 0.24
C ASN A 3 -12.24 -24.01 1.05
N TYR A 4 -11.62 -22.84 1.18
CA TYR A 4 -12.31 -21.69 1.72
C TYR A 4 -11.95 -20.42 0.96
N ALA A 5 -12.86 -19.45 0.99
CA ALA A 5 -12.64 -18.11 0.49
C ALA A 5 -12.99 -17.10 1.58
N GLU A 6 -12.17 -16.10 1.73
CA GLU A 6 -12.37 -15.00 2.68
C GLU A 6 -12.27 -13.67 1.94
N ALA A 7 -13.21 -12.80 2.24
CA ALA A 7 -13.18 -11.41 1.79
C ALA A 7 -13.39 -10.49 2.99
N GLY A 8 -12.57 -9.48 3.10
CA GLY A 8 -12.64 -8.52 4.19
C GLY A 8 -12.48 -7.08 3.71
N THR A 9 -13.11 -6.18 4.41
CA THR A 9 -12.95 -4.74 4.22
C THR A 9 -12.53 -4.11 5.54
N ALA A 10 -11.40 -3.42 5.54
CA ALA A 10 -10.94 -2.66 6.70
C ALA A 10 -10.96 -1.17 6.38
N ALA A 11 -11.54 -0.38 7.28
CA ALA A 11 -11.47 1.07 7.25
C ALA A 11 -10.32 1.53 8.15
N ILE A 12 -9.44 2.36 7.62
CA ILE A 12 -8.34 2.95 8.37
C ILE A 12 -8.56 4.45 8.41
N THR A 13 -8.64 4.99 9.63
CA THR A 13 -8.79 6.42 9.87
C THR A 13 -7.46 6.98 10.33
N TYR A 14 -6.99 8.02 9.67
CA TYR A 14 -5.81 8.76 10.06
C TYR A 14 -6.21 10.15 10.54
N ASP A 15 -5.66 10.56 11.69
CA ASP A 15 -5.84 11.90 12.23
C ASP A 15 -4.56 12.70 12.01
N VAL A 16 -4.39 13.19 10.78
CA VAL A 16 -3.30 14.12 10.43
C VAL A 16 -3.91 15.50 10.22
N GLU A 17 -3.54 16.43 11.07
CA GLU A 17 -3.99 17.81 11.01
C GLU A 17 -2.82 18.73 10.65
N ALA A 18 -3.09 19.77 9.86
CA ALA A 18 -2.15 20.82 9.57
C ALA A 18 -2.74 22.19 9.87
N THR A 19 -1.90 23.09 10.36
CA THR A 19 -2.21 24.49 10.47
C THR A 19 -1.33 25.29 9.51
N THR A 20 -1.88 26.30 8.90
CA THR A 20 -1.14 27.20 8.02
C THR A 20 -1.20 28.63 8.56
N GLN A 21 -0.24 29.46 8.17
CA GLN A 21 -0.20 30.87 8.60
C GLN A 21 -1.42 31.65 8.07
N ALA A 22 -1.95 31.26 6.91
CA ALA A 22 -3.13 31.90 6.30
C ALA A 22 -4.45 31.31 6.79
N ASN A 23 -4.44 30.08 7.32
CA ASN A 23 -5.59 29.42 7.93
C ASN A 23 -5.15 28.76 9.24
N PRO A 24 -5.25 29.48 10.36
CA PRO A 24 -4.85 28.95 11.66
C PRO A 24 -5.79 27.85 12.19
N ALA A 25 -6.94 27.65 11.56
CA ALA A 25 -7.80 26.53 11.89
C ALA A 25 -7.13 25.21 11.49
N LYS A 26 -7.20 24.21 12.37
CA LYS A 26 -6.70 22.87 12.06
C LYS A 26 -7.53 22.25 10.94
N THR A 27 -6.85 21.77 9.90
CA THR A 27 -7.48 21.11 8.77
C THR A 27 -7.03 19.67 8.68
N LYS A 28 -7.97 18.74 8.57
CA LYS A 28 -7.66 17.31 8.38
C LYS A 28 -7.09 17.10 6.99
N MET A 29 -5.88 16.56 6.93
CA MET A 29 -5.18 16.27 5.67
C MET A 29 -5.32 14.82 5.24
N ALA A 30 -5.38 13.89 6.19
CA ALA A 30 -5.50 12.48 5.89
C ALA A 30 -6.96 12.12 5.58
N LYS A 31 -7.15 11.35 4.51
CA LYS A 31 -8.45 10.81 4.12
C LYS A 31 -8.65 9.42 4.71
N ASN A 32 -9.89 9.12 5.08
CA ASN A 32 -10.27 7.76 5.47
C ASN A 32 -10.09 6.81 4.28
N GLN A 33 -9.53 5.65 4.55
CA GLN A 33 -9.30 4.63 3.53
C GLN A 33 -10.12 3.38 3.84
N ASN A 34 -10.81 2.89 2.82
CA ASN A 34 -11.44 1.57 2.87
C ASN A 34 -10.53 0.57 2.15
N ARG A 35 -10.20 -0.52 2.82
CA ARG A 35 -9.37 -1.60 2.26
C ARG A 35 -10.21 -2.84 2.13
N THR A 36 -10.23 -3.39 0.92
CA THR A 36 -10.88 -4.66 0.63
C THR A 36 -9.80 -5.71 0.38
N SER A 37 -9.96 -6.87 0.98
CA SER A 37 -9.12 -8.04 0.75
C SER A 37 -9.98 -9.24 0.36
N ILE A 38 -9.39 -10.09 -0.46
CA ILE A 38 -9.98 -11.38 -0.83
C ILE A 38 -8.89 -12.43 -0.78
N ALA A 39 -9.19 -13.59 -0.20
CA ALA A 39 -8.28 -14.71 -0.15
C ALA A 39 -9.03 -16.01 -0.45
N ILE A 40 -8.36 -16.88 -1.18
CA ILE A 40 -8.86 -18.21 -1.53
C ILE A 40 -7.76 -19.19 -1.19
N LYS A 41 -8.12 -20.26 -0.49
CA LYS A 41 -7.23 -21.39 -0.17
C LYS A 41 -7.83 -22.69 -0.65
N THR A 42 -7.00 -23.56 -1.19
CA THR A 42 -7.37 -24.93 -1.53
C THR A 42 -6.33 -25.89 -0.97
N GLU A 43 -6.79 -27.07 -0.55
CA GLU A 43 -5.96 -28.10 0.07
C GLU A 43 -5.95 -29.37 -0.78
N PHE A 44 -4.75 -29.93 -0.99
CA PHE A 44 -4.52 -31.16 -1.75
C PHE A 44 -3.63 -32.09 -0.92
N GLY A 45 -4.25 -32.86 0.00
CA GLY A 45 -3.50 -33.70 0.93
C GLY A 45 -2.59 -32.86 1.83
N ASP A 46 -1.29 -33.10 1.75
CA ASP A 46 -0.28 -32.38 2.53
C ASP A 46 0.13 -31.03 1.93
N PHE A 47 -0.44 -30.68 0.80
CA PHE A 47 -0.12 -29.46 0.09
C PHE A 47 -1.31 -28.50 0.04
N ASP A 48 -1.09 -27.24 0.42
CA ASP A 48 -2.07 -26.16 0.33
C ASP A 48 -1.57 -25.08 -0.62
N VAL A 49 -2.50 -24.48 -1.35
CA VAL A 49 -2.24 -23.28 -2.16
C VAL A 49 -3.19 -22.18 -1.75
N GLY A 50 -2.64 -21.00 -1.53
CA GLY A 50 -3.39 -19.78 -1.21
C GLY A 50 -3.11 -18.67 -2.21
N LEU A 51 -4.16 -17.99 -2.64
CA LEU A 51 -4.11 -16.77 -3.45
C LEU A 51 -4.82 -15.68 -2.68
N ALA A 52 -4.16 -14.54 -2.49
CA ALA A 52 -4.75 -13.39 -1.82
C ALA A 52 -4.50 -12.10 -2.59
N SER A 53 -5.53 -11.26 -2.69
CA SER A 53 -5.43 -9.90 -3.22
C SER A 53 -5.83 -8.93 -2.13
N TYR A 54 -4.97 -7.96 -1.85
CA TYR A 54 -5.18 -6.99 -0.78
C TYR A 54 -4.41 -5.69 -1.04
N MET A 55 -4.83 -4.64 -0.37
CA MET A 55 -4.08 -3.38 -0.34
C MET A 55 -3.06 -3.43 0.79
N SER A 56 -1.76 -3.46 0.46
CA SER A 56 -0.68 -3.55 1.45
C SER A 56 -0.29 -2.20 2.04
N GLY A 57 -0.56 -1.11 1.34
CA GLY A 57 -0.31 0.23 1.82
C GLY A 57 -1.08 1.27 1.02
N ALA A 58 -1.34 2.41 1.64
CA ALA A 58 -1.82 3.57 0.94
C ALA A 58 -1.45 4.84 1.72
N ILE A 59 -1.17 5.89 1.00
CA ILE A 59 -0.96 7.23 1.53
C ILE A 59 -1.92 8.14 0.79
N GLN A 60 -2.91 8.67 1.50
CA GLN A 60 -3.87 9.62 0.94
C GLN A 60 -3.86 10.89 1.78
N LEU A 61 -3.19 11.90 1.27
CA LEU A 61 -3.09 13.24 1.87
C LEU A 61 -3.70 14.25 0.92
N SER A 62 -4.53 15.14 1.42
CA SER A 62 -5.12 16.24 0.66
C SER A 62 -4.59 17.58 1.19
N GLY A 63 -3.58 18.11 0.54
CA GLY A 63 -3.09 19.44 0.84
C GLY A 63 -3.98 20.56 0.28
N ALA A 64 -4.88 20.23 -0.65
CA ALA A 64 -5.78 21.21 -1.26
C ALA A 64 -6.73 21.86 -0.25
N ASP A 65 -7.18 21.11 0.77
CA ASP A 65 -8.08 21.63 1.79
C ASP A 65 -7.39 22.58 2.78
N ALA A 66 -6.04 22.51 2.88
CA ALA A 66 -5.22 23.37 3.70
C ALA A 66 -4.60 24.54 2.92
N ALA A 67 -4.67 24.51 1.59
CA ALA A 67 -4.13 25.56 0.75
C ALA A 67 -5.07 26.77 0.68
N VAL A 68 -4.48 27.96 0.54
CA VAL A 68 -5.26 29.18 0.31
C VAL A 68 -5.82 29.15 -1.12
N ALA A 69 -7.13 29.14 -1.25
CA ALA A 69 -7.81 29.13 -2.54
C ALA A 69 -7.38 30.31 -3.42
N GLY A 70 -6.99 30.02 -4.67
CA GLY A 70 -6.57 31.04 -5.63
C GLY A 70 -5.19 31.64 -5.41
N CYS A 71 -4.44 31.16 -4.41
CA CYS A 71 -3.08 31.62 -4.20
C CYS A 71 -2.12 31.02 -5.22
N ASN A 72 -1.31 31.86 -5.85
CA ASN A 72 -0.25 31.43 -6.77
C ASN A 72 1.12 31.55 -6.06
N PRO A 73 1.80 30.41 -5.78
CA PRO A 73 3.08 30.42 -5.08
C PRO A 73 4.19 31.19 -5.79
N LEU A 74 4.10 31.33 -7.13
CA LEU A 74 5.09 32.05 -7.94
C LEU A 74 4.97 33.57 -7.80
N THR A 75 3.77 34.07 -7.52
CA THR A 75 3.54 35.53 -7.39
C THR A 75 3.43 35.97 -5.95
N ALA A 76 2.88 35.21 -5.06
CA ALA A 76 2.67 35.55 -3.66
C ALA A 76 3.74 34.98 -2.71
N GLY A 77 4.61 34.12 -3.22
CA GLY A 77 5.59 33.38 -2.44
C GLY A 77 5.02 32.13 -1.78
N ILE A 78 5.87 31.13 -1.59
CA ILE A 78 5.50 29.79 -1.10
C ILE A 78 4.89 29.86 0.32
N ALA A 79 5.49 30.69 1.19
CA ALA A 79 5.02 30.83 2.57
C ALA A 79 3.62 31.45 2.67
N ALA A 80 3.30 32.38 1.75
CA ALA A 80 1.99 33.03 1.75
C ALA A 80 0.87 32.12 1.28
N CYS A 81 1.16 31.14 0.41
CA CYS A 81 0.17 30.21 -0.12
C CYS A 81 -0.01 28.95 0.72
N SER A 82 0.84 28.75 1.73
CA SER A 82 0.82 27.57 2.58
C SER A 82 0.69 26.27 1.78
N VAL A 83 1.65 26.05 0.87
CA VAL A 83 1.62 24.90 -0.04
C VAL A 83 1.85 23.62 0.74
N VAL A 84 0.80 22.87 0.93
CA VAL A 84 0.82 21.58 1.61
C VAL A 84 0.85 20.47 0.56
N PRO A 85 1.71 19.45 0.70
CA PRO A 85 1.76 18.36 -0.26
C PRO A 85 0.49 17.53 -0.25
N SER A 86 0.08 17.09 -1.41
CA SER A 86 -0.96 16.07 -1.58
C SER A 86 -0.32 14.78 -2.07
N ALA A 87 -0.81 13.65 -1.62
CA ALA A 87 -0.39 12.35 -2.09
C ALA A 87 -1.59 11.41 -2.17
N ASP A 88 -1.73 10.73 -3.28
CA ASP A 88 -2.68 9.65 -3.45
C ASP A 88 -1.91 8.49 -4.07
N VAL A 89 -1.41 7.62 -3.20
CA VAL A 89 -0.59 6.47 -3.59
C VAL A 89 -1.15 5.23 -2.93
N THR A 90 -1.46 4.24 -3.74
CA THR A 90 -1.99 2.96 -3.31
C THR A 90 -1.08 1.82 -3.74
N VAL A 91 -0.70 0.96 -2.81
CA VAL A 91 0.06 -0.25 -3.09
C VAL A 91 -0.86 -1.45 -3.03
N SER A 92 -1.16 -2.01 -4.19
CA SER A 92 -1.91 -3.26 -4.33
C SER A 92 -0.97 -4.45 -4.23
N SER A 93 -1.42 -5.53 -3.61
CA SER A 93 -0.66 -6.76 -3.43
C SER A 93 -1.45 -7.96 -3.94
N LEU A 94 -0.74 -8.84 -4.63
CA LEU A 94 -1.22 -10.15 -5.03
C LEU A 94 -0.23 -11.19 -4.51
N ALA A 95 -0.67 -12.02 -3.57
CA ALA A 95 0.12 -13.09 -2.96
C ALA A 95 -0.27 -14.46 -3.50
N LEU A 96 0.70 -15.24 -3.91
CA LEU A 96 0.55 -16.66 -4.20
C LEU A 96 1.49 -17.44 -3.29
N LEU A 97 0.93 -18.26 -2.40
CA LEU A 97 1.68 -19.02 -1.40
C LEU A 97 1.31 -20.49 -1.48
N GLY A 98 2.32 -21.35 -1.41
CA GLY A 98 2.17 -22.78 -1.20
C GLY A 98 2.65 -23.15 0.20
N ARG A 99 1.93 -24.05 0.86
CA ARG A 99 2.34 -24.67 2.13
C ARG A 99 2.43 -26.16 1.94
N TYR A 100 3.50 -26.76 2.42
CA TYR A 100 3.68 -28.20 2.47
C TYR A 100 3.85 -28.66 3.91
N LYS A 101 3.03 -29.60 4.35
CA LYS A 101 3.08 -30.20 5.67
C LYS A 101 4.21 -31.25 5.72
N LEU A 102 5.19 -31.02 6.58
CA LEU A 102 6.26 -31.99 6.86
C LEU A 102 5.84 -32.99 7.91
N SER A 103 4.99 -32.57 8.85
CA SER A 103 4.34 -33.37 9.87
C SER A 103 3.00 -32.72 10.22
N ASP A 104 2.25 -33.32 11.15
CA ASP A 104 1.00 -32.74 11.66
C ASP A 104 1.21 -31.37 12.32
N GLU A 105 2.42 -31.10 12.80
CA GLU A 105 2.77 -29.88 13.55
C GLU A 105 3.61 -28.91 12.73
N VAL A 106 4.39 -29.38 11.77
CA VAL A 106 5.40 -28.57 11.06
C VAL A 106 5.06 -28.43 9.58
N SER A 107 5.06 -27.23 9.08
CA SER A 107 4.91 -26.97 7.65
C SER A 107 5.91 -25.93 7.17
N ILE A 108 6.27 -26.03 5.89
CA ILE A 108 7.07 -25.02 5.17
C ILE A 108 6.16 -24.25 4.22
N ILE A 109 6.49 -22.98 4.03
CA ILE A 109 5.71 -22.06 3.20
C ILE A 109 6.67 -21.43 2.18
N ALA A 110 6.25 -21.39 0.93
CA ALA A 110 7.00 -20.72 -0.12
C ALA A 110 6.05 -20.06 -1.12
N GLY A 111 6.48 -18.97 -1.71
CA GLY A 111 5.68 -18.28 -2.71
C GLY A 111 6.26 -16.94 -3.11
N ALA A 112 5.39 -16.08 -3.63
CA ALA A 112 5.77 -14.73 -4.02
C ALA A 112 4.61 -13.75 -3.80
N ASN A 113 4.97 -12.52 -3.48
CA ASN A 113 4.07 -11.37 -3.44
C ASN A 113 4.42 -10.42 -4.59
N ARG A 114 3.45 -10.04 -5.38
CA ARG A 114 3.56 -8.94 -6.31
C ARG A 114 2.97 -7.70 -5.68
N TYR A 115 3.78 -6.66 -5.56
CA TYR A 115 3.37 -5.32 -5.15
C TYR A 115 3.29 -4.42 -6.37
N ALA A 116 2.24 -3.62 -6.48
CA ALA A 116 2.07 -2.70 -7.59
C ALA A 116 1.56 -1.34 -7.11
N ILE A 117 2.20 -0.28 -7.58
CA ILE A 117 1.73 1.11 -7.46
C ILE A 117 1.02 1.43 -8.77
N GLY A 118 -0.22 1.90 -8.69
CA GLY A 118 -1.05 2.14 -9.86
C GLY A 118 -0.56 3.33 -10.71
N SER A 119 -0.88 3.32 -12.01
CA SER A 119 -0.50 4.41 -12.92
C SER A 119 -1.30 5.71 -12.70
N GLY A 120 -2.34 5.66 -11.87
CA GLY A 120 -3.14 6.83 -11.48
C GLY A 120 -2.69 7.48 -10.17
N ASP A 121 -1.70 6.88 -9.50
CA ASP A 121 -1.19 7.40 -8.24
C ASP A 121 -0.38 8.68 -8.47
N THR A 122 -0.61 9.68 -7.62
CA THR A 122 -0.03 11.01 -7.77
C THR A 122 0.56 11.53 -6.47
N VAL A 123 1.63 12.28 -6.60
CA VAL A 123 2.23 13.05 -5.50
C VAL A 123 2.39 14.49 -5.96
N THR A 124 1.82 15.43 -5.22
CA THR A 124 1.99 16.84 -5.46
C THR A 124 2.85 17.42 -4.34
N ALA A 125 4.01 17.93 -4.70
CA ALA A 125 4.92 18.60 -3.80
C ALA A 125 5.05 20.09 -4.21
N LEU A 126 5.78 20.85 -3.41
CA LEU A 126 5.93 22.31 -3.49
C LEU A 126 6.12 22.89 -4.91
N LEU A 127 6.77 22.19 -5.80
CA LEU A 127 7.12 22.65 -7.14
C LEU A 127 6.73 21.63 -8.24
N GLY A 128 5.92 20.64 -7.95
CA GLY A 128 5.61 19.65 -8.96
C GLY A 128 4.45 18.73 -8.64
N HIS A 129 3.83 18.29 -9.69
CA HIS A 129 2.83 17.22 -9.69
C HIS A 129 3.43 16.02 -10.41
N TYR A 130 3.51 14.88 -9.73
CA TYR A 130 4.16 13.68 -10.23
C TYR A 130 3.18 12.52 -10.26
N ALA A 131 3.06 11.88 -11.40
CA ALA A 131 2.44 10.57 -11.48
C ALA A 131 3.50 9.51 -11.14
N VAL A 132 3.16 8.58 -10.25
CA VAL A 132 4.04 7.51 -9.81
C VAL A 132 3.45 6.16 -10.17
N SER A 133 4.29 5.24 -10.59
CA SER A 133 3.91 3.85 -10.84
C SER A 133 5.11 2.94 -10.66
N GLY A 134 4.87 1.66 -10.43
CA GLY A 134 5.93 0.68 -10.32
C GLY A 134 5.40 -0.66 -9.83
N ASP A 135 6.17 -1.70 -10.02
CA ASP A 135 5.86 -3.03 -9.52
C ASP A 135 7.11 -3.76 -9.00
N ALA A 136 6.88 -4.73 -8.15
CA ALA A 136 7.92 -5.58 -7.61
C ALA A 136 7.36 -6.96 -7.31
N ILE A 137 8.12 -8.01 -7.61
CA ILE A 137 7.84 -9.38 -7.19
C ILE A 137 8.85 -9.75 -6.11
N VAL A 138 8.33 -10.18 -4.96
CA VAL A 138 9.11 -10.49 -3.76
C VAL A 138 8.92 -11.95 -3.41
N PRO A 139 9.95 -12.81 -3.55
CA PRO A 139 9.91 -14.16 -3.03
C PRO A 139 9.71 -14.16 -1.52
N THR A 140 8.88 -15.07 -1.06
CA THR A 140 8.51 -15.22 0.34
C THR A 140 8.71 -16.67 0.75
N PHE A 141 9.33 -16.88 1.90
CA PHE A 141 9.59 -18.19 2.48
C PHE A 141 9.24 -18.17 3.96
N GLY A 142 8.80 -19.30 4.48
CA GLY A 142 8.47 -19.38 5.88
C GLY A 142 8.34 -20.80 6.39
N ALA A 143 8.12 -20.91 7.69
CA ALA A 143 7.77 -22.14 8.37
C ALA A 143 6.67 -21.84 9.39
N ALA A 144 5.81 -22.79 9.60
CA ALA A 144 4.79 -22.72 10.62
C ALA A 144 4.87 -23.96 11.53
N TYR A 145 4.66 -23.73 12.81
CA TYR A 145 4.49 -24.74 13.83
C TYR A 145 3.09 -24.64 14.42
N GLU A 146 2.35 -25.73 14.44
CA GLU A 146 0.94 -25.75 14.82
C GLU A 146 0.68 -26.87 15.81
N LEU A 147 0.08 -26.55 16.95
CA LEU A 147 -0.38 -27.51 17.96
C LEU A 147 -1.91 -27.41 18.05
N SER A 148 -2.59 -28.38 17.44
CA SER A 148 -4.05 -28.41 17.34
C SER A 148 -4.72 -28.50 18.71
N ASP A 149 -4.11 -29.24 19.64
CA ASP A 149 -4.68 -29.53 20.96
C ASP A 149 -4.89 -28.26 21.81
N ILE A 150 -4.06 -27.25 21.62
CA ILE A 150 -4.13 -25.99 22.35
C ILE A 150 -4.40 -24.79 21.41
N ALA A 151 -4.76 -25.07 20.16
CA ALA A 151 -4.99 -24.04 19.14
C ALA A 151 -3.82 -23.03 19.00
N LEU A 152 -2.58 -23.48 19.24
CA LEU A 152 -1.38 -22.66 19.08
C LEU A 152 -0.86 -22.77 17.65
N ARG A 153 -0.64 -21.62 17.02
CA ARG A 153 0.08 -21.51 15.74
C ARG A 153 1.14 -20.43 15.83
N VAL A 154 2.36 -20.80 15.49
CA VAL A 154 3.49 -19.87 15.36
C VAL A 154 3.98 -19.94 13.93
N GLU A 155 4.08 -18.79 13.27
CA GLU A 155 4.50 -18.69 11.88
C GLU A 155 5.62 -17.67 11.75
N LEU A 156 6.69 -18.05 11.08
CA LEU A 156 7.80 -17.17 10.73
C LEU A 156 7.85 -17.03 9.21
N MET A 157 7.71 -15.80 8.73
CA MET A 157 7.77 -15.49 7.31
C MET A 157 8.94 -14.53 7.05
N MET A 158 9.65 -14.79 5.96
CA MET A 158 10.75 -13.95 5.47
C MET A 158 10.49 -13.56 4.02
N GLN A 159 10.77 -12.32 3.71
CA GLN A 159 10.72 -11.79 2.35
C GLN A 159 12.10 -11.31 1.93
N SER A 160 12.49 -11.60 0.70
CA SER A 160 13.74 -11.11 0.17
C SER A 160 13.68 -9.60 -0.10
N LYS A 161 14.82 -8.94 0.01
CA LYS A 161 14.94 -7.57 -0.49
C LYS A 161 14.75 -7.57 -2.00
N THR A 162 13.96 -6.63 -2.50
CA THR A 162 13.78 -6.44 -3.93
C THR A 162 13.86 -4.97 -4.27
N LYS A 163 14.15 -4.69 -5.53
CA LYS A 163 14.04 -3.34 -6.10
C LYS A 163 12.71 -3.23 -6.82
N VAL A 164 12.05 -2.10 -6.69
CA VAL A 164 10.86 -1.81 -7.49
C VAL A 164 11.31 -1.74 -8.94
N ALA A 165 10.85 -2.68 -9.74
CA ALA A 165 11.05 -2.66 -11.19
C ALA A 165 10.09 -1.65 -11.82
N ASN A 166 10.48 -1.09 -12.95
CA ASN A 166 9.63 -0.17 -13.73
C ASN A 166 9.10 1.03 -12.93
N PHE A 167 9.81 1.42 -11.86
CA PHE A 167 9.42 2.63 -11.12
C PHE A 167 9.54 3.85 -12.04
N LYS A 168 8.44 4.55 -12.22
CA LYS A 168 8.36 5.78 -13.01
C LYS A 168 7.76 6.88 -12.14
N ALA A 169 8.46 8.00 -12.08
CA ALA A 169 7.92 9.25 -11.57
C ALA A 169 7.93 10.25 -12.73
N ARG A 170 6.77 10.58 -13.25
CA ARG A 170 6.63 11.50 -14.39
C ARG A 170 6.12 12.85 -13.87
N SER A 171 6.88 13.91 -14.12
CA SER A 171 6.41 15.27 -13.87
C SER A 171 5.24 15.59 -14.79
N MET A 172 4.16 16.12 -14.21
CA MET A 172 2.95 16.52 -14.93
C MET A 172 2.83 18.06 -15.06
N PHE A 173 3.95 18.77 -15.08
CA PHE A 173 3.89 20.20 -15.39
C PHE A 173 3.37 20.39 -16.82
N ALA A 174 2.26 21.09 -16.95
CA ALA A 174 1.78 21.56 -18.25
C ALA A 174 2.78 22.60 -18.79
N GLY A 175 3.59 22.23 -19.76
CA GLY A 175 4.37 23.17 -20.55
C GLY A 175 5.85 22.86 -20.80
N THR A 176 6.48 21.94 -20.08
CA THR A 176 7.87 21.56 -20.39
C THR A 176 8.02 20.04 -20.30
N GLY A 177 8.03 19.39 -21.43
CA GLY A 177 8.43 18.00 -21.52
C GLY A 177 9.92 17.88 -21.17
N VAL A 178 10.20 17.60 -19.92
CA VAL A 178 11.52 17.12 -19.50
C VAL A 178 11.38 15.61 -19.38
N THR A 179 11.89 14.93 -20.39
CA THR A 179 12.12 13.48 -20.41
C THR A 179 13.35 13.14 -19.61
#